data_ea93af9be9054ae074b2d7d495ac1c5b
#
_entry.id   ea93af9be9054ae074b2d7d495ac1c5b
#
_cell.length_a   1.000
_cell.length_b   1.000
_cell.length_c   1.000
_cell.angle_alpha   90.00
_cell.angle_beta   90.00
_cell.angle_gamma   90.00
#
_symmetry.space_group_name_H-M   'P 1'
#
loop_
_entity.id
_entity.type
_entity.pdbx_description
1 polymer ?
#
loop_
_entity_poly.entity_id
_entity_poly.type
_entity_poly.pdbx_seq_one_letter_code
_entity_poly.pdbx_strand_id
1 'polypeptide(L)'
;MRRALLLVMMCLTLPLSGCFSPDNSSETNVEPSIYPDIYDRHELTWDWDGSYAMVLESGPYEALDVQEATIAVDTTGVWGGGPNSADVHLSYWLPSNTEAGERVPVIAIVSPYFSYGQPGDESNPTNVVGAGRGEFIYDNFVPHGYALAQVAVFATEESTGCFDYRGDGEGLGIHSAVEWLGDQEWSNGNVAIYGKSY
;
A
#
# COMPACT_ATOMS: atom_id res chain seq x y z
N MET A 1 39.22 44.37 -30.55
CA MET A 1 39.17 42.88 -30.68
C MET A 1 38.04 42.37 -29.77
N ARG A 2 36.89 42.12 -30.36
CA ARG A 2 35.70 41.57 -29.66
C ARG A 2 35.71 40.07 -29.88
N ARG A 3 35.85 39.28 -28.80
CA ARG A 3 35.71 37.83 -28.84
C ARG A 3 34.23 37.50 -28.63
N ALA A 4 33.58 36.98 -29.66
CA ALA A 4 32.25 36.40 -29.57
C ALA A 4 32.34 35.03 -28.91
N LEU A 5 31.62 34.86 -27.79
CA LEU A 5 31.46 33.58 -27.09
C LEU A 5 30.30 32.86 -27.75
N LEU A 6 30.59 31.79 -28.47
CA LEU A 6 29.60 30.95 -29.09
C LEU A 6 29.09 29.95 -28.01
N LEU A 7 27.87 30.17 -27.55
CA LEU A 7 27.20 29.26 -26.63
C LEU A 7 26.58 28.13 -27.46
N VAL A 8 27.22 26.96 -27.45
CA VAL A 8 26.66 25.74 -28.06
C VAL A 8 25.65 25.17 -27.10
N MET A 9 24.39 25.36 -27.42
CA MET A 9 23.27 24.79 -26.71
C MET A 9 23.13 23.33 -27.17
N MET A 10 23.67 22.39 -26.38
CA MET A 10 23.55 20.97 -26.61
C MET A 10 22.15 20.54 -26.13
N CYS A 11 21.19 20.46 -27.07
CA CYS A 11 19.92 19.81 -26.81
C CYS A 11 20.15 18.31 -26.59
N LEU A 12 20.15 17.88 -25.33
CA LEU A 12 20.04 16.47 -24.97
C LEU A 12 18.61 16.00 -25.30
N THR A 13 18.46 15.41 -26.47
CA THR A 13 17.26 14.62 -26.78
C THR A 13 17.34 13.31 -26.02
N LEU A 14 16.70 13.25 -24.88
CA LEU A 14 16.42 11.98 -24.20
C LEU A 14 15.44 11.19 -25.10
N PRO A 15 15.74 9.96 -25.46
CA PRO A 15 14.75 9.11 -26.14
C PRO A 15 13.64 8.79 -25.12
N LEU A 16 12.47 9.36 -25.32
CA LEU A 16 11.24 8.85 -24.72
C LEU A 16 10.97 7.48 -25.35
N SER A 17 11.49 6.42 -24.73
CA SER A 17 11.08 5.06 -25.03
C SER A 17 9.68 4.82 -24.47
N GLY A 18 8.68 5.45 -25.11
CA GLY A 18 7.32 5.02 -24.97
C GLY A 18 7.18 3.67 -25.64
N CYS A 19 6.83 2.66 -24.91
CA CYS A 19 6.38 1.39 -25.47
C CYS A 19 5.05 1.63 -26.18
N PHE A 20 5.12 2.04 -27.46
CA PHE A 20 4.01 1.88 -28.37
C PHE A 20 4.11 0.47 -28.93
N SER A 21 3.29 -0.45 -28.46
CA SER A 21 3.02 -1.68 -29.20
C SER A 21 2.34 -1.30 -30.52
N PRO A 22 2.86 -1.72 -31.67
CA PRO A 22 2.10 -1.58 -32.91
C PRO A 22 0.84 -2.42 -32.80
N ASP A 23 -0.31 -1.81 -33.11
CA ASP A 23 -1.58 -2.48 -33.28
C ASP A 23 -1.43 -3.59 -34.34
N ASN A 24 -1.17 -4.80 -33.88
CA ASN A 24 -1.39 -6.01 -34.67
C ASN A 24 -2.84 -6.42 -34.42
N SER A 25 -3.75 -5.83 -35.16
CA SER A 25 -5.11 -6.36 -35.31
C SER A 25 -5.06 -7.64 -36.17
N SER A 26 -4.43 -8.69 -35.64
CA SER A 26 -4.74 -10.03 -36.06
C SER A 26 -5.98 -10.45 -35.28
N GLU A 27 -7.07 -10.66 -35.99
CA GLU A 27 -8.24 -11.36 -35.47
C GLU A 27 -7.78 -12.69 -34.86
N THR A 28 -7.46 -12.70 -33.59
CA THR A 28 -7.27 -13.92 -32.84
C THR A 28 -8.67 -14.51 -32.64
N ASN A 29 -8.91 -15.67 -33.24
CA ASN A 29 -9.99 -16.54 -32.79
C ASN A 29 -9.80 -16.78 -31.30
N VAL A 30 -10.46 -15.96 -30.48
CA VAL A 30 -10.52 -16.18 -29.03
C VAL A 30 -11.39 -17.42 -28.87
N GLU A 31 -10.77 -18.55 -28.49
CA GLU A 31 -11.53 -19.70 -28.05
C GLU A 31 -12.51 -19.25 -26.97
N PRO A 32 -13.77 -19.68 -27.00
CA PRO A 32 -14.73 -19.28 -25.99
C PRO A 32 -14.17 -19.64 -24.61
N SER A 33 -14.10 -18.67 -23.74
CA SER A 33 -13.65 -18.85 -22.36
C SER A 33 -14.44 -20.01 -21.72
N ILE A 34 -13.74 -21.02 -21.21
CA ILE A 34 -14.37 -22.11 -20.45
C ILE A 34 -14.89 -21.66 -19.10
N TYR A 35 -14.59 -20.42 -18.71
CA TYR A 35 -15.16 -19.80 -17.52
C TYR A 35 -16.51 -19.21 -17.90
N PRO A 36 -17.60 -19.55 -17.17
CA PRO A 36 -18.86 -18.84 -17.34
C PRO A 36 -18.60 -17.36 -17.24
N ASP A 37 -19.15 -16.58 -18.15
CA ASP A 37 -18.93 -15.15 -18.20
C ASP A 37 -19.44 -14.50 -16.91
N ILE A 38 -18.51 -14.39 -15.94
CA ILE A 38 -18.79 -13.77 -14.64
C ILE A 38 -19.09 -12.27 -14.79
N TYR A 39 -18.92 -11.72 -16.00
CA TYR A 39 -19.22 -10.35 -16.33
C TYR A 39 -20.59 -10.17 -16.97
N ASP A 40 -21.29 -11.25 -17.34
CA ASP A 40 -22.69 -11.19 -17.78
C ASP A 40 -23.62 -10.97 -16.58
N ARG A 41 -23.37 -9.91 -15.85
CA ARG A 41 -24.11 -9.48 -14.68
C ARG A 41 -25.14 -8.41 -15.02
N HIS A 42 -25.81 -8.56 -16.12
CA HIS A 42 -26.83 -7.60 -16.56
C HIS A 42 -28.04 -7.47 -15.59
N GLU A 43 -28.12 -8.36 -14.60
CA GLU A 43 -29.17 -8.32 -13.60
C GLU A 43 -28.75 -7.82 -12.22
N LEU A 44 -27.45 -7.48 -12.02
CA LEU A 44 -27.04 -6.81 -10.79
C LEU A 44 -27.31 -5.30 -10.94
N THR A 45 -28.53 -4.90 -10.69
CA THR A 45 -28.83 -3.51 -10.39
C THR A 45 -28.15 -3.18 -9.07
N TRP A 46 -26.98 -2.56 -9.16
CA TRP A 46 -26.37 -1.90 -8.02
C TRP A 46 -27.15 -0.62 -7.79
N ASP A 47 -28.09 -0.63 -6.85
CA ASP A 47 -28.62 0.60 -6.29
C ASP A 47 -27.53 1.27 -5.45
N TRP A 48 -26.53 1.80 -6.15
CA TRP A 48 -25.51 2.59 -5.52
C TRP A 48 -26.07 4.01 -5.30
N ASP A 49 -26.38 4.33 -4.07
CA ASP A 49 -26.87 5.64 -3.65
C ASP A 49 -25.78 6.73 -3.64
N GLY A 50 -24.56 6.41 -4.07
CA GLY A 50 -23.40 7.31 -4.04
C GLY A 50 -22.69 7.36 -2.71
N SER A 51 -23.16 6.64 -1.70
CA SER A 51 -22.44 6.51 -0.43
C SER A 51 -21.37 5.42 -0.54
N TYR A 52 -20.14 5.72 -0.12
CA TYR A 52 -19.07 4.74 -0.02
C TYR A 52 -19.08 4.01 1.34
N ALA A 53 -20.01 4.34 2.18
CA ALA A 53 -20.11 3.80 3.52
C ALA A 53 -21.02 2.58 3.55
N MET A 54 -20.55 1.44 3.04
CA MET A 54 -21.04 0.19 3.61
C MET A 54 -20.40 0.07 4.98
N VAL A 55 -21.07 0.60 5.98
CA VAL A 55 -20.76 0.28 7.37
C VAL A 55 -21.32 -1.10 7.60
N LEU A 56 -20.45 -2.09 7.83
CA LEU A 56 -20.88 -3.38 8.37
C LEU A 56 -21.54 -3.13 9.74
N GLU A 57 -22.41 -4.02 10.17
CA GLU A 57 -22.92 -3.95 11.54
C GLU A 57 -21.73 -3.80 12.50
N SER A 58 -21.90 -2.99 13.55
CA SER A 58 -20.84 -2.75 14.54
C SER A 58 -20.33 -4.07 15.10
N GLY A 59 -19.03 -4.33 14.96
CA GLY A 59 -18.40 -5.51 15.54
C GLY A 59 -18.35 -5.45 17.07
N PRO A 60 -18.06 -6.58 17.75
CA PRO A 60 -18.03 -6.66 19.20
C PRO A 60 -16.80 -6.01 19.86
N TYR A 61 -15.79 -5.63 19.08
CA TYR A 61 -14.52 -5.16 19.62
C TYR A 61 -14.29 -3.67 19.36
N GLU A 62 -13.67 -3.02 20.31
CA GLU A 62 -13.17 -1.65 20.14
C GLU A 62 -11.76 -1.70 19.53
N ALA A 63 -11.40 -0.67 18.77
CA ALA A 63 -10.03 -0.48 18.33
C ALA A 63 -9.20 0.11 19.49
N LEU A 64 -8.02 -0.48 19.71
CA LEU A 64 -7.04 0.06 20.63
C LEU A 64 -6.32 1.28 20.02
N ASP A 65 -5.62 2.02 20.85
CA ASP A 65 -4.79 3.14 20.42
C ASP A 65 -3.77 2.71 19.38
N VAL A 66 -3.45 3.62 18.45
CA VAL A 66 -2.44 3.39 17.43
C VAL A 66 -1.10 3.01 18.06
N GLN A 67 -0.45 2.03 17.46
CA GLN A 67 0.90 1.63 17.76
C GLN A 67 1.78 1.83 16.53
N GLU A 68 3.06 2.08 16.74
CA GLU A 68 4.04 2.31 15.70
C GLU A 68 5.21 1.34 15.84
N ALA A 69 5.79 0.95 14.72
CA ALA A 69 6.99 0.13 14.67
C ALA A 69 7.90 0.55 13.52
N THR A 70 9.18 0.32 13.72
CA THR A 70 10.21 0.50 12.72
C THR A 70 10.98 -0.80 12.55
N ILE A 71 11.04 -1.30 11.32
CA ILE A 71 11.65 -2.58 10.96
C ILE A 71 12.94 -2.31 10.21
N ALA A 72 14.07 -2.71 10.77
CA ALA A 72 15.36 -2.64 10.07
C ALA A 72 15.45 -3.75 9.00
N VAL A 73 15.76 -3.36 7.77
CA VAL A 73 15.84 -4.24 6.61
C VAL A 73 17.25 -4.20 6.03
N ASP A 74 17.84 -5.38 5.78
CA ASP A 74 19.12 -5.48 5.07
C ASP A 74 18.85 -5.23 3.56
N THR A 75 19.37 -4.14 3.05
CA THR A 75 19.24 -3.70 1.68
C THR A 75 20.53 -3.82 0.86
N THR A 76 21.47 -4.64 1.36
CA THR A 76 22.77 -4.84 0.70
C THR A 76 22.60 -5.29 -0.75
N GLY A 77 23.11 -4.48 -1.66
CA GLY A 77 23.08 -4.77 -3.11
C GLY A 77 21.76 -4.48 -3.81
N VAL A 78 20.72 -4.05 -3.10
CA VAL A 78 19.40 -3.79 -3.69
C VAL A 78 19.44 -2.59 -4.64
N TRP A 79 20.05 -1.48 -4.24
CA TRP A 79 20.04 -0.23 -5.02
C TRP A 79 21.37 0.12 -5.71
N GLY A 80 22.21 -0.87 -6.02
CA GLY A 80 23.40 -0.66 -6.84
C GLY A 80 24.38 0.43 -6.35
N GLY A 81 24.54 0.58 -5.04
CA GLY A 81 25.36 1.62 -4.40
C GLY A 81 24.58 2.51 -3.42
N GLY A 82 23.34 2.17 -3.15
CA GLY A 82 22.53 2.75 -2.09
C GLY A 82 22.92 2.24 -0.69
N PRO A 83 22.13 2.57 0.34
CA PRO A 83 22.40 2.11 1.71
C PRO A 83 22.27 0.59 1.81
N ASN A 84 23.10 0.00 2.67
CA ASN A 84 23.05 -1.44 2.95
C ASN A 84 22.02 -1.82 4.03
N SER A 85 21.40 -0.84 4.65
CA SER A 85 20.31 -1.01 5.61
C SER A 85 19.35 0.16 5.45
N ALA A 86 18.06 -0.14 5.55
CA ALA A 86 17.00 0.85 5.55
C ALA A 86 15.89 0.42 6.51
N ASP A 87 15.08 1.37 6.93
CA ASP A 87 14.01 1.12 7.89
C ASP A 87 12.65 1.25 7.18
N VAL A 88 11.75 0.32 7.49
CA VAL A 88 10.32 0.41 7.13
C VAL A 88 9.55 0.83 8.37
N HIS A 89 8.83 1.93 8.28
CA HIS A 89 7.93 2.41 9.32
C HIS A 89 6.51 1.95 9.06
N LEU A 90 5.78 1.61 10.11
CA LEU A 90 4.37 1.25 10.06
C LEU A 90 3.62 1.67 11.31
N SER A 91 2.36 2.04 11.11
CA SER A 91 1.37 2.25 12.18
C SER A 91 0.36 1.12 12.15
N TYR A 92 -0.10 0.65 13.32
CA TYR A 92 -1.08 -0.42 13.37
C TYR A 92 -2.08 -0.27 14.52
N TRP A 93 -3.27 -0.82 14.33
CA TRP A 93 -4.39 -0.80 15.24
C TRP A 93 -4.84 -2.22 15.52
N LEU A 94 -4.98 -2.55 16.78
CA LEU A 94 -5.42 -3.85 17.23
C LEU A 94 -6.88 -3.78 17.73
N PRO A 95 -7.67 -4.82 17.52
CA PRO A 95 -8.96 -4.97 18.19
C PRO A 95 -8.76 -5.35 19.68
N SER A 96 -9.68 -4.94 20.53
CA SER A 96 -9.56 -5.11 22.00
C SER A 96 -9.51 -6.57 22.48
N ASN A 97 -9.93 -7.55 21.67
CA ASN A 97 -9.78 -8.96 22.03
C ASN A 97 -8.32 -9.41 22.14
N THR A 98 -7.37 -8.70 21.53
CA THR A 98 -5.94 -8.98 21.68
C THR A 98 -5.44 -8.78 23.10
N GLU A 99 -6.05 -7.87 23.89
CA GLU A 99 -5.74 -7.70 25.31
C GLU A 99 -6.10 -8.94 26.14
N ALA A 100 -7.09 -9.72 25.69
CA ALA A 100 -7.42 -11.00 26.28
C ALA A 100 -6.53 -12.17 25.81
N GLY A 101 -5.53 -11.88 24.97
CA GLY A 101 -4.57 -12.86 24.43
C GLY A 101 -5.04 -13.59 23.18
N GLU A 102 -6.11 -13.12 22.55
CA GLU A 102 -6.53 -13.67 21.26
C GLU A 102 -5.55 -13.22 20.15
N ARG A 103 -5.30 -14.12 19.20
CA ARG A 103 -4.49 -13.84 18.02
C ARG A 103 -5.37 -13.55 16.83
N VAL A 104 -5.09 -12.46 16.13
CA VAL A 104 -5.94 -11.94 15.07
C VAL A 104 -5.24 -11.92 13.71
N PRO A 105 -5.97 -12.02 12.60
CA PRO A 105 -5.42 -11.79 11.27
C PRO A 105 -5.15 -10.31 11.05
N VAL A 106 -4.24 -10.00 10.14
CA VAL A 106 -3.82 -8.63 9.80
C VAL A 106 -4.28 -8.28 8.39
N ILE A 107 -4.77 -7.06 8.20
CA ILE A 107 -4.93 -6.43 6.89
C ILE A 107 -3.91 -5.30 6.80
N ALA A 108 -2.92 -5.46 5.93
CA ALA A 108 -1.87 -4.48 5.70
C ALA A 108 -2.17 -3.66 4.44
N ILE A 109 -2.12 -2.34 4.57
CA ILE A 109 -2.14 -1.39 3.46
C ILE A 109 -0.71 -0.88 3.28
N VAL A 110 -0.17 -1.04 2.09
CA VAL A 110 1.17 -0.54 1.75
C VAL A 110 1.02 0.65 0.81
N SER A 111 1.64 1.78 1.14
CA SER A 111 1.47 3.00 0.34
C SER A 111 2.58 4.02 0.61
N PRO A 112 2.92 4.88 -0.39
CA PRO A 112 3.76 6.04 -0.18
C PRO A 112 2.98 7.29 0.28
N TYR A 113 1.65 7.18 0.51
CA TYR A 113 0.78 8.35 0.62
C TYR A 113 0.29 8.63 2.04
N PHE A 114 0.87 8.02 3.06
CA PHE A 114 0.42 8.24 4.44
C PHE A 114 0.79 9.62 4.98
N SER A 115 1.84 10.29 4.44
CA SER A 115 2.19 11.67 4.78
C SER A 115 1.16 12.72 4.35
N TYR A 116 0.25 12.37 3.48
CA TYR A 116 -0.84 13.27 3.09
C TYR A 116 -2.02 13.26 4.07
N GLY A 117 -2.06 12.31 5.00
CA GLY A 117 -2.93 12.39 6.16
C GLY A 117 -2.18 13.18 7.24
N GLN A 118 -2.72 14.29 7.70
CA GLN A 118 -2.08 15.12 8.72
C GLN A 118 -1.94 14.33 10.03
N PRO A 119 -0.75 13.81 10.41
CA PRO A 119 -0.56 13.27 11.74
C PRO A 119 -0.85 14.39 12.74
N GLY A 120 -1.76 14.14 13.68
CA GLY A 120 -2.13 15.13 14.69
C GLY A 120 -3.27 16.07 14.28
N ASP A 121 -4.03 15.77 13.23
CA ASP A 121 -5.31 16.40 13.00
C ASP A 121 -6.27 15.98 14.14
N GLU A 122 -6.60 16.95 15.01
CA GLU A 122 -7.56 16.72 16.11
C GLU A 122 -8.94 16.26 15.62
N SER A 123 -9.24 16.46 14.31
CA SER A 123 -10.45 15.95 13.68
C SER A 123 -10.38 14.45 13.35
N ASN A 124 -9.19 13.84 13.42
CA ASN A 124 -8.97 12.41 13.19
C ASN A 124 -8.37 11.73 14.45
N PRO A 125 -9.18 11.44 15.45
CA PRO A 125 -8.70 10.88 16.73
C PRO A 125 -8.11 9.48 16.59
N THR A 126 -8.34 8.80 15.47
CA THR A 126 -7.84 7.44 15.22
C THR A 126 -6.46 7.43 14.59
N ASN A 127 -5.99 8.55 14.07
CA ASN A 127 -4.76 8.67 13.28
C ASN A 127 -4.69 7.76 12.03
N VAL A 128 -5.80 7.14 11.65
CA VAL A 128 -5.86 6.32 10.44
C VAL A 128 -5.84 7.24 9.22
N VAL A 129 -4.91 7.01 8.32
CA VAL A 129 -4.85 7.75 7.06
C VAL A 129 -5.78 7.12 6.04
N GLY A 130 -6.58 7.93 5.34
CA GLY A 130 -7.52 7.48 4.31
C GLY A 130 -6.88 6.87 3.06
N ALA A 131 -5.54 6.96 2.92
CA ALA A 131 -4.80 6.35 1.82
C ALA A 131 -5.11 4.84 1.73
N GLY A 132 -5.34 4.35 0.52
CA GLY A 132 -5.68 2.94 0.31
C GLY A 132 -6.96 2.49 1.01
N ARG A 133 -7.86 3.41 1.40
CA ARG A 133 -9.07 3.15 2.18
C ARG A 133 -8.81 2.66 3.61
N GLY A 134 -7.80 3.20 4.26
CA GLY A 134 -7.48 2.89 5.66
C GLY A 134 -8.67 3.03 6.60
N GLU A 135 -9.40 4.14 6.52
CA GLU A 135 -10.62 4.38 7.32
C GLU A 135 -11.68 3.30 7.10
N PHE A 136 -11.89 2.88 5.85
CA PHE A 136 -12.84 1.80 5.55
C PHE A 136 -12.45 0.49 6.23
N ILE A 137 -11.17 0.12 6.21
CA ILE A 137 -10.68 -1.10 6.87
C ILE A 137 -10.79 -0.95 8.39
N TYR A 138 -10.41 0.21 8.92
CA TYR A 138 -10.49 0.50 10.33
C TYR A 138 -11.92 0.36 10.86
N ASP A 139 -12.89 1.02 10.22
CA ASP A 139 -14.28 1.06 10.68
C ASP A 139 -15.01 -0.29 10.52
N ASN A 140 -14.62 -1.09 9.51
CA ASN A 140 -15.37 -2.28 9.16
C ASN A 140 -14.69 -3.60 9.54
N PHE A 141 -13.37 -3.64 9.76
CA PHE A 141 -12.66 -4.89 10.02
C PHE A 141 -12.06 -4.93 11.43
N VAL A 142 -11.54 -3.83 11.96
CA VAL A 142 -10.98 -3.83 13.31
C VAL A 142 -12.04 -4.22 14.35
N PRO A 143 -13.28 -3.69 14.31
CA PRO A 143 -14.33 -4.12 15.22
C PRO A 143 -14.74 -5.58 15.10
N HIS A 144 -14.34 -6.26 14.00
CA HIS A 144 -14.61 -7.67 13.75
C HIS A 144 -13.41 -8.59 14.02
N GLY A 145 -12.40 -8.10 14.71
CA GLY A 145 -11.26 -8.89 15.16
C GLY A 145 -10.12 -9.01 14.13
N TYR A 146 -9.94 -8.03 13.26
CA TYR A 146 -8.78 -7.90 12.39
C TYR A 146 -7.88 -6.77 12.87
N ALA A 147 -6.58 -6.96 12.83
CA ALA A 147 -5.65 -5.85 12.96
C ALA A 147 -5.54 -5.10 11.62
N LEU A 148 -5.45 -3.77 11.67
CA LEU A 148 -5.08 -2.94 10.53
C LEU A 148 -3.61 -2.54 10.67
N ALA A 149 -2.83 -2.60 9.58
CA ALA A 149 -1.51 -2.00 9.51
C ALA A 149 -1.40 -1.07 8.29
N GLN A 150 -0.79 0.10 8.47
CA GLN A 150 -0.43 1.03 7.40
C GLN A 150 1.09 1.08 7.30
N VAL A 151 1.64 0.52 6.21
CA VAL A 151 3.07 0.32 5.98
C VAL A 151 3.56 1.33 4.96
N ALA A 152 4.46 2.22 5.38
CA ALA A 152 5.09 3.20 4.51
C ALA A 152 6.20 2.55 3.67
N VAL A 153 6.18 2.76 2.34
CA VAL A 153 7.26 2.27 1.48
C VAL A 153 8.55 3.05 1.74
N PHE A 154 9.70 2.49 1.36
CA PHE A 154 10.99 3.16 1.55
C PHE A 154 11.01 4.60 1.03
N ALA A 155 11.74 5.46 1.75
CA ALA A 155 11.87 6.90 1.51
C ALA A 155 10.55 7.69 1.58
N THR A 156 9.54 7.16 2.26
CA THR A 156 8.29 7.89 2.56
C THR A 156 8.00 7.83 4.04
N GLU A 157 7.28 8.81 4.57
CA GLU A 157 7.05 8.96 6.00
C GLU A 157 8.35 8.90 6.80
N GLU A 158 8.39 8.06 7.82
CA GLU A 158 9.58 7.79 8.62
C GLU A 158 10.40 6.60 8.10
N SER A 159 9.97 5.98 6.98
CA SER A 159 10.78 4.96 6.31
C SER A 159 11.99 5.58 5.63
N THR A 160 13.13 4.94 5.79
CA THR A 160 14.41 5.39 5.19
C THR A 160 14.70 4.64 3.88
N GLY A 161 15.89 4.80 3.32
CA GLY A 161 16.31 4.11 2.10
C GLY A 161 16.03 4.87 0.81
N CYS A 162 15.81 4.15 -0.27
CA CYS A 162 15.56 4.74 -1.59
C CYS A 162 14.17 4.35 -2.11
N PHE A 163 13.48 5.30 -2.70
CA PHE A 163 12.22 5.06 -3.39
C PHE A 163 12.51 4.50 -4.79
N ASP A 164 12.12 3.26 -5.02
CA ASP A 164 12.34 2.55 -6.30
C ASP A 164 11.06 1.94 -6.85
N TYR A 165 10.06 2.77 -7.06
CA TYR A 165 8.70 2.43 -7.49
C TYR A 165 8.61 1.10 -8.24
N ARG A 166 7.97 0.09 -7.61
CA ARG A 166 7.87 -1.30 -8.09
C ARG A 166 9.22 -1.99 -8.31
N GLY A 167 10.25 -1.52 -7.62
CA GLY A 167 11.57 -2.11 -7.66
C GLY A 167 11.78 -3.20 -6.60
N ASP A 168 12.99 -3.77 -6.64
CA ASP A 168 13.35 -4.84 -5.71
C ASP A 168 13.38 -4.38 -4.24
N GLY A 169 13.73 -3.12 -4.01
CA GLY A 169 13.74 -2.53 -2.67
C GLY A 169 12.33 -2.43 -2.09
N GLU A 170 11.38 -1.90 -2.87
CA GLU A 170 9.98 -1.84 -2.44
C GLU A 170 9.44 -3.24 -2.13
N GLY A 171 9.69 -4.22 -3.00
CA GLY A 171 9.31 -5.61 -2.78
C GLY A 171 9.90 -6.19 -1.49
N LEU A 172 11.18 -5.90 -1.20
CA LEU A 172 11.86 -6.33 0.00
C LEU A 172 11.26 -5.67 1.26
N GLY A 173 11.00 -4.37 1.21
CA GLY A 173 10.38 -3.65 2.32
C GLY A 173 8.99 -4.20 2.67
N ILE A 174 8.15 -4.44 1.65
CA ILE A 174 6.83 -5.05 1.82
C ILE A 174 6.93 -6.46 2.43
N HIS A 175 7.83 -7.28 1.90
CA HIS A 175 8.06 -8.63 2.41
C HIS A 175 8.45 -8.61 3.89
N SER A 176 9.41 -7.75 4.27
CA SER A 176 9.87 -7.62 5.65
C SER A 176 8.75 -7.17 6.60
N ALA A 177 7.90 -6.26 6.14
CA ALA A 177 6.74 -5.82 6.92
C ALA A 177 5.71 -6.95 7.12
N VAL A 178 5.43 -7.74 6.07
CA VAL A 178 4.51 -8.88 6.14
C VAL A 178 5.03 -9.95 7.10
N GLU A 179 6.32 -10.30 7.02
CA GLU A 179 6.93 -11.26 7.96
C GLU A 179 6.85 -10.73 9.39
N TRP A 180 7.25 -9.48 9.62
CA TRP A 180 7.19 -8.88 10.95
C TRP A 180 5.78 -8.90 11.54
N LEU A 181 4.76 -8.51 10.75
CA LEU A 181 3.35 -8.52 11.17
C LEU A 181 2.86 -9.93 11.48
N GLY A 182 3.28 -10.92 10.69
CA GLY A 182 2.94 -12.33 10.91
C GLY A 182 3.53 -12.90 12.20
N ASP A 183 4.73 -12.46 12.58
CA ASP A 183 5.50 -12.97 13.72
C ASP A 183 5.12 -12.32 15.06
N GLN A 184 4.25 -11.29 15.07
CA GLN A 184 3.86 -10.66 16.33
C GLN A 184 3.06 -11.61 17.24
N GLU A 185 3.24 -11.47 18.55
CA GLU A 185 2.53 -12.32 19.54
C GLU A 185 1.01 -12.24 19.43
N TRP A 186 0.48 -11.08 19.04
CA TRP A 186 -0.94 -10.83 18.84
C TRP A 186 -1.44 -11.28 17.45
N SER A 187 -0.55 -11.64 16.52
CA SER A 187 -0.90 -12.09 15.18
C SER A 187 -1.14 -13.59 15.14
N ASN A 188 -2.11 -14.03 14.34
CA ASN A 188 -2.33 -15.44 14.07
C ASN A 188 -1.49 -15.97 12.89
N GLY A 189 -0.59 -15.14 12.35
CA GLY A 189 0.29 -15.45 11.21
C GLY A 189 -0.34 -15.19 9.83
N ASN A 190 -1.61 -14.83 9.75
CA ASN A 190 -2.27 -14.53 8.48
C ASN A 190 -2.23 -13.03 8.21
N VAL A 191 -1.52 -12.64 7.17
CA VAL A 191 -1.40 -11.24 6.72
C VAL A 191 -1.95 -11.12 5.31
N ALA A 192 -3.00 -10.32 5.14
CA ALA A 192 -3.55 -9.97 3.84
C ALA A 192 -3.07 -8.58 3.44
N ILE A 193 -2.70 -8.39 2.18
CA ILE A 193 -2.39 -7.06 1.64
C ILE A 193 -3.63 -6.53 0.94
N TYR A 194 -4.01 -5.31 1.29
CA TYR A 194 -5.06 -4.57 0.62
C TYR A 194 -4.46 -3.33 -0.03
N GLY A 195 -4.77 -3.09 -1.30
CA GLY A 195 -4.28 -1.95 -2.05
C GLY A 195 -5.28 -1.44 -3.07
N LYS A 196 -5.19 -0.13 -3.33
CA LYS A 196 -5.95 0.54 -4.39
C LYS A 196 -5.04 1.55 -5.07
N SER A 197 -4.88 1.43 -6.37
CA SER A 197 -4.10 2.33 -7.24
C SER A 197 -2.58 2.12 -7.16
N TYR A 198 -2.01 2.20 -6.00
CA TYR A 198 -0.57 1.94 -5.79
C TYR A 198 -0.36 0.49 -5.45
#